data_2bf0a86902d9de9984f795d46d1fb216
#
_entry.id   2bf0a86902d9de9984f795d46d1fb216
#
_cell.length_a   1.000
_cell.length_b   1.000
_cell.length_c   1.000
_cell.angle_alpha   90.00
_cell.angle_beta   90.00
_cell.angle_gamma   90.00
#
_symmetry.space_group_name_H-M   'P 1'
#
loop_
_entity.id
_entity.type
_entity.pdbx_description
1 polymer ?
#
loop_
_entity_poly.entity_id
_entity_poly.type
_entity_poly.pdbx_seq_one_letter_code
_entity_poly.pdbx_strand_id
1 'polypeptide(L)'
;MAERLAEDLWRLDIPLVGNPLKNLNSYLLTGERSLLIDTGFRQQSCREAMERQLAETHVDRDRLDIFCTHLHSDHTGLAPELIRPGCRIYIGEIDSPGVKNASDPSCWKRLYGEYARDGFTQAEMEALWGDNPAQTAAPPWREGLYTELQDGAALHYGGRMLRCVLTPGHTPGHLCLYDPARRRLFCGDHVLFHITPNICRWQGVEDSLGDYLSSLDRTAALDTAELYPAHRAETGDLRQRTAELKAHHARRLEDTLR
;
A
#
# COMPACT_ATOMS: atom_id res chain seq x y z
N MET A 1 20.52 0.65 -2.34
CA MET A 1 21.12 0.35 -1.01
C MET A 1 20.10 0.71 0.04
N ALA A 2 20.03 -0.06 1.12
CA ALA A 2 19.19 0.25 2.26
C ALA A 2 19.65 1.56 2.92
N GLU A 3 18.72 2.47 3.16
CA GLU A 3 19.00 3.76 3.80
C GLU A 3 18.53 3.73 5.26
N ARG A 4 19.43 4.00 6.19
CA ARG A 4 19.09 4.07 7.60
C ARG A 4 18.51 5.44 7.95
N LEU A 5 17.22 5.50 8.24
CA LEU A 5 16.50 6.74 8.59
C LEU A 5 16.57 7.05 10.09
N ALA A 6 16.62 6.01 10.92
CA ALA A 6 16.77 6.11 12.37
C ALA A 6 17.49 4.87 12.91
N GLU A 7 17.73 4.81 14.23
CA GLU A 7 18.39 3.67 14.87
C GLU A 7 17.69 2.34 14.55
N ASP A 8 16.36 2.37 14.44
CA ASP A 8 15.48 1.23 14.32
C ASP A 8 14.62 1.24 13.05
N LEU A 9 14.93 2.16 12.10
CA LEU A 9 14.12 2.33 10.89
C LEU A 9 15.02 2.45 9.65
N TRP A 10 14.70 1.64 8.64
CA TRP A 10 15.33 1.65 7.34
C TRP A 10 14.31 1.88 6.23
N ARG A 11 14.72 2.54 5.16
CA ARG A 11 14.04 2.60 3.88
C ARG A 11 14.76 1.71 2.88
N LEU A 12 14.00 0.84 2.22
CA LEU A 12 14.45 -0.03 1.14
C LEU A 12 13.83 0.49 -0.16
N ASP A 13 14.67 0.87 -1.11
CA ASP A 13 14.25 1.39 -2.41
C ASP A 13 14.03 0.23 -3.39
N ILE A 14 12.78 -0.10 -3.69
CA ILE A 14 12.39 -1.24 -4.52
C ILE A 14 12.00 -0.73 -5.92
N PRO A 15 12.74 -1.07 -6.99
CA PRO A 15 12.47 -0.56 -8.33
C PRO A 15 11.20 -1.18 -8.93
N LEU A 16 10.30 -0.34 -9.43
CA LEU A 16 9.12 -0.75 -10.18
C LEU A 16 9.39 -0.54 -11.68
N VAL A 17 10.12 -1.46 -12.28
CA VAL A 17 10.59 -1.35 -13.65
C VAL A 17 9.41 -1.33 -14.63
N GLY A 18 9.41 -0.32 -15.53
CA GLY A 18 8.32 -0.14 -16.50
C GLY A 18 7.07 0.54 -15.93
N ASN A 19 7.03 0.86 -14.62
CA ASN A 19 5.89 1.52 -13.98
C ASN A 19 6.15 3.03 -13.79
N PRO A 20 5.16 3.90 -14.04
CA PRO A 20 5.28 5.36 -13.82
C PRO A 20 5.63 5.77 -12.39
N LEU A 21 5.32 4.95 -11.40
CA LEU A 21 5.67 5.16 -10.00
C LEU A 21 7.18 5.10 -9.76
N LYS A 22 7.93 4.37 -10.62
CA LYS A 22 9.38 4.17 -10.63
C LYS A 22 9.93 3.32 -9.50
N ASN A 23 9.51 3.54 -8.27
CA ASN A 23 9.95 2.80 -7.09
C ASN A 23 8.86 2.73 -6.01
N LEU A 24 9.01 1.73 -5.16
CA LEU A 24 8.32 1.63 -3.87
C LEU A 24 9.35 1.87 -2.76
N ASN A 25 9.00 2.69 -1.78
CA ASN A 25 9.68 2.77 -0.49
C ASN A 25 9.09 1.71 0.43
N SER A 26 9.79 0.61 0.61
CA SER A 26 9.50 -0.34 1.67
C SER A 26 10.21 0.10 2.94
N TYR A 27 9.55 -0.01 4.09
CA TYR A 27 10.14 0.40 5.37
C TYR A 27 10.34 -0.81 6.27
N LEU A 28 11.52 -0.89 6.90
CA LEU A 28 11.85 -1.95 7.84
C LEU A 28 12.03 -1.36 9.24
N LEU A 29 11.14 -1.74 10.15
CA LEU A 29 11.28 -1.52 11.59
C LEU A 29 12.03 -2.69 12.20
N THR A 30 13.22 -2.43 12.75
CA THR A 30 14.06 -3.45 13.39
C THR A 30 13.83 -3.53 14.88
N GLY A 31 13.98 -4.74 15.44
CA GLY A 31 13.83 -5.03 16.85
C GLY A 31 14.05 -6.51 17.15
N GLU A 32 13.69 -6.98 18.34
CA GLU A 32 13.68 -8.41 18.67
C GLU A 32 12.84 -9.21 17.68
N ARG A 33 11.71 -8.66 17.28
CA ARG A 33 10.91 -9.03 16.12
C ARG A 33 10.79 -7.82 15.21
N SER A 34 11.00 -7.98 13.93
CA SER A 34 11.03 -6.90 12.95
C SER A 34 9.76 -6.87 12.10
N LEU A 35 9.43 -5.70 11.53
CA LEU A 35 8.27 -5.51 10.67
C LEU A 35 8.70 -4.85 9.35
N LEU A 36 8.46 -5.52 8.24
CA LEU A 36 8.60 -4.97 6.89
C LEU A 36 7.25 -4.40 6.43
N ILE A 37 7.23 -3.15 6.02
CA ILE A 37 6.03 -2.46 5.53
C ILE A 37 6.14 -2.39 4.00
N ASP A 38 5.22 -3.03 3.30
CA ASP A 38 5.12 -3.21 1.85
C ASP A 38 6.34 -3.91 1.20
N THR A 39 6.18 -4.50 0.00
CA THR A 39 7.17 -5.46 -0.49
C THR A 39 7.64 -5.30 -1.93
N GLY A 40 6.84 -4.73 -2.81
CA GLY A 40 7.13 -4.65 -4.26
C GLY A 40 6.34 -5.66 -5.10
N PHE A 41 6.37 -5.47 -6.42
CA PHE A 41 5.77 -6.41 -7.36
C PHE A 41 6.43 -7.79 -7.30
N ARG A 42 5.68 -8.83 -7.62
CA ARG A 42 6.20 -10.18 -7.86
C ARG A 42 6.99 -10.24 -9.18
N GLN A 43 8.07 -9.46 -9.25
CA GLN A 43 8.97 -9.34 -10.37
C GLN A 43 10.41 -9.57 -9.91
N GLN A 44 11.27 -10.05 -10.82
CA GLN A 44 12.66 -10.38 -10.49
C GLN A 44 13.43 -9.17 -9.97
N SER A 45 13.28 -8.00 -10.60
CA SER A 45 13.95 -6.76 -10.19
C SER A 45 13.61 -6.34 -8.76
N CYS A 46 12.31 -6.45 -8.37
CA CYS A 46 11.86 -6.15 -7.02
C CYS A 46 12.42 -7.17 -6.01
N ARG A 47 12.37 -8.46 -6.37
CA ARG A 47 12.90 -9.55 -5.52
C ARG A 47 14.38 -9.39 -5.24
N GLU A 48 15.20 -9.20 -6.29
CA GLU A 48 16.65 -9.01 -6.16
C GLU A 48 17.00 -7.78 -5.32
N ALA A 49 16.28 -6.67 -5.53
CA ALA A 49 16.47 -5.46 -4.75
C ALA A 49 16.09 -5.65 -3.28
N MET A 50 14.97 -6.31 -3.00
CA MET A 50 14.49 -6.60 -1.64
C MET A 50 15.47 -7.50 -0.90
N GLU A 51 15.85 -8.66 -1.50
CA GLU A 51 16.77 -9.61 -0.87
C GLU A 51 18.14 -8.99 -0.56
N ARG A 52 18.70 -8.24 -1.51
CA ARG A 52 19.97 -7.53 -1.31
C ARG A 52 19.89 -6.54 -0.16
N GLN A 53 18.84 -5.68 -0.14
CA GLN A 53 18.71 -4.64 0.86
C GLN A 53 18.35 -5.19 2.25
N LEU A 54 17.55 -6.26 2.34
CA LEU A 54 17.34 -6.96 3.62
C LEU A 54 18.64 -7.57 4.15
N ALA A 55 19.50 -8.11 3.29
CA ALA A 55 20.82 -8.60 3.70
C ALA A 55 21.73 -7.47 4.23
N GLU A 56 21.68 -6.28 3.63
CA GLU A 56 22.43 -5.10 4.10
C GLU A 56 22.01 -4.64 5.51
N THR A 57 20.75 -4.88 5.91
CA THR A 57 20.25 -4.52 7.24
C THR A 57 20.56 -5.55 8.33
N HIS A 58 21.05 -6.73 7.96
CA HIS A 58 21.30 -7.86 8.86
C HIS A 58 20.08 -8.29 9.69
N VAL A 59 18.86 -8.04 9.18
CA VAL A 59 17.61 -8.41 9.85
C VAL A 59 17.47 -9.93 9.96
N ASP A 60 17.02 -10.41 11.12
CA ASP A 60 16.67 -11.82 11.30
C ASP A 60 15.38 -12.14 10.54
N ARG A 61 15.51 -12.89 9.42
CA ARG A 61 14.41 -13.26 8.55
C ARG A 61 13.42 -14.23 9.20
N ASP A 62 13.82 -14.98 10.20
CA ASP A 62 12.95 -15.90 10.93
C ASP A 62 12.09 -15.18 12.00
N ARG A 63 12.35 -13.90 12.18
CA ARG A 63 11.61 -12.98 13.05
C ARG A 63 11.11 -11.73 12.31
N LEU A 64 10.85 -11.83 11.01
CA LEU A 64 10.41 -10.73 10.15
C LEU A 64 8.95 -10.94 9.75
N ASP A 65 8.06 -10.17 10.34
CA ASP A 65 6.67 -10.07 9.90
C ASP A 65 6.54 -9.01 8.80
N ILE A 66 5.48 -9.09 8.03
CA ILE A 66 5.19 -8.19 6.92
C ILE A 66 3.84 -7.49 7.17
N PHE A 67 3.77 -6.19 6.94
CA PHE A 67 2.55 -5.40 6.95
C PHE A 67 2.32 -4.84 5.54
N CYS A 68 1.21 -5.19 4.92
CA CYS A 68 0.79 -4.64 3.64
C CYS A 68 -0.21 -3.50 3.91
N THR A 69 0.12 -2.29 3.47
CA THR A 69 -0.73 -1.12 3.67
C THR A 69 -2.08 -1.27 2.97
N HIS A 70 -2.08 -1.91 1.79
CA HIS A 70 -3.29 -2.15 1.01
C HIS A 70 -3.10 -3.27 -0.04
N LEU A 71 -4.15 -3.58 -0.79
CA LEU A 71 -4.23 -4.75 -1.67
C LEU A 71 -3.39 -4.69 -2.95
N HIS A 72 -2.89 -3.52 -3.40
CA HIS A 72 -2.21 -3.43 -4.68
C HIS A 72 -0.94 -4.29 -4.74
N SER A 73 -0.65 -4.79 -5.93
CA SER A 73 0.40 -5.80 -6.14
C SER A 73 1.82 -5.29 -5.94
N ASP A 74 2.07 -3.99 -6.04
CA ASP A 74 3.36 -3.38 -5.68
C ASP A 74 3.57 -3.30 -4.16
N HIS A 75 2.54 -3.45 -3.36
CA HIS A 75 2.63 -3.53 -1.90
C HIS A 75 2.62 -4.97 -1.39
N THR A 76 1.80 -5.83 -2.00
CA THR A 76 1.58 -7.21 -1.55
C THR A 76 2.38 -8.27 -2.31
N GLY A 77 2.89 -7.94 -3.49
CA GLY A 77 3.35 -8.92 -4.49
C GLY A 77 4.39 -9.92 -4.00
N LEU A 78 5.44 -9.45 -3.31
CA LEU A 78 6.49 -10.32 -2.80
C LEU A 78 6.19 -10.90 -1.41
N ALA A 79 5.18 -10.42 -0.68
CA ALA A 79 4.94 -10.84 0.70
C ALA A 79 4.87 -12.37 0.87
N PRO A 80 4.15 -13.15 0.01
CA PRO A 80 4.11 -14.60 0.11
C PRO A 80 5.42 -15.32 -0.17
N GLU A 81 6.35 -14.69 -0.88
CA GLU A 81 7.66 -15.26 -1.19
C GLU A 81 8.70 -14.94 -0.11
N LEU A 82 8.53 -13.81 0.57
CA LEU A 82 9.44 -13.34 1.62
C LEU A 82 9.16 -13.95 2.99
N ILE A 83 7.89 -14.30 3.26
CA ILE A 83 7.47 -14.77 4.58
C ILE A 83 8.08 -16.13 4.93
N ARG A 84 8.51 -16.31 6.17
CA ARG A 84 9.03 -17.56 6.70
C ARG A 84 8.09 -18.21 7.72
N PRO A 85 8.20 -19.52 7.95
CA PRO A 85 7.40 -20.20 8.96
C PRO A 85 7.51 -19.52 10.33
N GLY A 86 6.37 -19.31 11.00
CA GLY A 86 6.30 -18.61 12.28
C GLY A 86 6.23 -17.08 12.20
N CYS A 87 6.33 -16.51 11.00
CA CYS A 87 6.11 -15.10 10.70
C CYS A 87 4.71 -14.85 10.11
N ARG A 88 4.24 -13.61 10.13
CA ARG A 88 2.89 -13.22 9.72
C ARG A 88 2.92 -12.19 8.61
N ILE A 89 1.93 -12.27 7.72
CA ILE A 89 1.60 -11.19 6.77
C ILE A 89 0.31 -10.55 7.26
N TYR A 90 0.36 -9.25 7.55
CA TYR A 90 -0.79 -8.46 7.96
C TYR A 90 -1.34 -7.66 6.79
N ILE A 91 -2.66 -7.54 6.73
CA ILE A 91 -3.39 -6.71 5.75
C ILE A 91 -4.72 -6.26 6.36
N GLY A 92 -5.30 -5.17 5.86
CA GLY A 92 -6.65 -4.75 6.24
C GLY A 92 -7.70 -5.80 5.88
N GLU A 93 -8.63 -6.10 6.79
CA GLU A 93 -9.70 -7.10 6.60
C GLU A 93 -10.56 -6.81 5.36
N ILE A 94 -10.75 -5.51 5.03
CA ILE A 94 -11.55 -5.08 3.87
C ILE A 94 -10.78 -5.32 2.55
N ASP A 95 -9.46 -5.18 2.56
CA ASP A 95 -8.61 -5.36 1.38
C ASP A 95 -8.19 -6.83 1.13
N SER A 96 -8.18 -7.66 2.17
CA SER A 96 -7.79 -9.08 2.08
C SER A 96 -8.55 -9.86 1.00
N PRO A 97 -9.89 -9.76 0.87
CA PRO A 97 -10.64 -10.39 -0.23
C PRO A 97 -10.19 -9.90 -1.62
N GLY A 98 -9.76 -8.63 -1.74
CA GLY A 98 -9.24 -8.06 -2.99
C GLY A 98 -7.96 -8.73 -3.47
N VAL A 99 -7.04 -9.07 -2.55
CA VAL A 99 -5.83 -9.84 -2.87
C VAL A 99 -6.18 -11.23 -3.40
N LYS A 100 -7.16 -11.91 -2.78
CA LYS A 100 -7.69 -13.19 -3.28
C LYS A 100 -8.26 -13.05 -4.68
N ASN A 101 -9.08 -12.03 -4.90
CA ASN A 101 -9.73 -11.78 -6.19
C ASN A 101 -8.70 -11.46 -7.28
N ALA A 102 -7.66 -10.68 -6.98
CA ALA A 102 -6.59 -10.36 -7.93
C ALA A 102 -5.84 -11.60 -8.41
N SER A 103 -5.71 -12.63 -7.56
CA SER A 103 -5.07 -13.91 -7.90
C SER A 103 -5.97 -14.89 -8.66
N ASP A 104 -7.28 -14.59 -8.81
CA ASP A 104 -8.26 -15.46 -9.46
C ASP A 104 -8.62 -14.94 -10.86
N PRO A 105 -8.24 -15.67 -11.94
CA PRO A 105 -8.57 -15.27 -13.31
C PRO A 105 -10.07 -15.10 -13.58
N SER A 106 -10.93 -15.80 -12.83
CA SER A 106 -12.38 -15.68 -12.98
C SER A 106 -12.90 -14.30 -12.53
N CYS A 107 -12.25 -13.68 -11.57
CA CYS A 107 -12.59 -12.33 -11.11
C CYS A 107 -12.29 -11.28 -12.19
N TRP A 108 -11.17 -11.41 -12.88
CA TRP A 108 -10.83 -10.54 -14.01
C TRP A 108 -11.81 -10.70 -15.17
N LYS A 109 -12.19 -11.93 -15.48
CA LYS A 109 -13.20 -12.18 -16.51
C LYS A 109 -14.55 -11.54 -16.18
N ARG A 110 -14.99 -11.57 -14.90
CA ARG A 110 -16.21 -10.88 -14.46
C ARG A 110 -16.08 -9.36 -14.62
N LEU A 111 -14.96 -8.80 -14.17
CA LEU A 111 -14.65 -7.37 -14.27
C LEU A 111 -14.71 -6.91 -15.73
N TYR A 112 -14.08 -7.62 -16.65
CA TYR A 112 -14.16 -7.33 -18.09
C TYR A 112 -15.59 -7.39 -18.62
N GLY A 113 -16.41 -8.34 -18.13
CA GLY A 113 -17.82 -8.40 -18.47
C GLY A 113 -18.64 -7.21 -17.97
N GLU A 114 -18.26 -6.60 -16.86
CA GLU A 114 -18.87 -5.37 -16.35
C GLU A 114 -18.52 -4.16 -17.21
N TYR A 115 -17.24 -3.97 -17.51
CA TYR A 115 -16.79 -2.88 -18.38
C TYR A 115 -17.33 -2.99 -19.81
N ALA A 116 -17.50 -4.21 -20.35
CA ALA A 116 -18.14 -4.40 -21.64
C ALA A 116 -19.61 -3.95 -21.63
N ARG A 117 -20.33 -4.15 -20.51
CA ARG A 117 -21.71 -3.64 -20.33
C ARG A 117 -21.76 -2.11 -20.21
N ASP A 118 -20.70 -1.51 -19.68
CA ASP A 118 -20.54 -0.06 -19.59
C ASP A 118 -20.07 0.57 -20.92
N GLY A 119 -19.93 -0.23 -21.99
CA GLY A 119 -19.61 0.23 -23.36
C GLY A 119 -18.15 0.15 -23.77
N PHE A 120 -17.27 -0.38 -22.93
CA PHE A 120 -15.87 -0.59 -23.30
C PHE A 120 -15.74 -1.75 -24.31
N THR A 121 -14.99 -1.52 -25.39
CA THR A 121 -14.64 -2.55 -26.36
C THR A 121 -13.55 -3.48 -25.80
N GLN A 122 -13.46 -4.70 -26.35
CA GLN A 122 -12.39 -5.62 -25.98
C GLN A 122 -10.99 -5.03 -26.22
N ALA A 123 -10.80 -4.31 -27.32
CA ALA A 123 -9.52 -3.67 -27.64
C ALA A 123 -9.12 -2.58 -26.63
N GLU A 124 -10.09 -1.78 -26.15
CA GLU A 124 -9.84 -0.79 -25.10
C GLU A 124 -9.48 -1.47 -23.77
N MET A 125 -10.18 -2.56 -23.42
CA MET A 125 -9.89 -3.30 -22.21
C MET A 125 -8.51 -3.97 -22.28
N GLU A 126 -8.12 -4.56 -23.38
CA GLU A 126 -6.79 -5.13 -23.59
C GLU A 126 -5.70 -4.05 -23.51
N ALA A 127 -5.92 -2.87 -24.10
CA ALA A 127 -4.98 -1.75 -24.02
C ALA A 127 -4.80 -1.20 -22.60
N LEU A 128 -5.86 -1.19 -21.81
CA LEU A 128 -5.83 -0.65 -20.44
C LEU A 128 -5.34 -1.67 -19.40
N TRP A 129 -5.64 -2.95 -19.58
CA TRP A 129 -5.42 -3.96 -18.55
C TRP A 129 -4.60 -5.18 -18.98
N GLY A 130 -4.26 -5.35 -20.26
CA GLY A 130 -3.54 -6.53 -20.75
C GLY A 130 -2.21 -6.79 -20.02
N ASP A 131 -1.47 -5.72 -19.72
CA ASP A 131 -0.21 -5.76 -18.97
C ASP A 131 -0.35 -5.19 -17.54
N ASN A 132 -1.57 -5.08 -17.01
CA ASN A 132 -1.79 -4.50 -15.69
C ASN A 132 -1.10 -5.34 -14.61
N PRO A 133 -0.20 -4.74 -13.79
CA PRO A 133 0.48 -5.45 -12.71
C PRO A 133 -0.46 -6.09 -11.67
N ALA A 134 -1.68 -5.57 -11.53
CA ALA A 134 -2.68 -6.20 -10.68
C ALA A 134 -3.06 -7.61 -11.14
N GLN A 135 -2.89 -7.95 -12.43
CA GLN A 135 -3.06 -9.31 -12.96
C GLN A 135 -1.73 -10.06 -13.00
N THR A 136 -0.69 -9.44 -13.60
CA THR A 136 0.55 -10.13 -13.96
C THR A 136 1.49 -10.30 -12.77
N ALA A 137 1.42 -9.42 -11.78
CA ALA A 137 2.25 -9.42 -10.57
C ALA A 137 1.45 -9.64 -9.27
N ALA A 138 0.19 -10.10 -9.37
CA ALA A 138 -0.61 -10.45 -8.20
C ALA A 138 0.09 -11.51 -7.34
N PRO A 139 0.09 -11.36 -6.01
CA PRO A 139 0.64 -12.37 -5.12
C PRO A 139 -0.22 -13.66 -5.18
N PRO A 140 0.38 -14.85 -5.06
CA PRO A 140 -0.39 -16.08 -4.90
C PRO A 140 -1.15 -16.03 -3.58
N TRP A 141 -2.45 -16.31 -3.65
CA TRP A 141 -3.29 -16.36 -2.46
C TRP A 141 -3.48 -17.80 -1.97
N ARG A 142 -3.50 -17.98 -0.67
CA ARG A 142 -3.93 -19.23 -0.01
C ARG A 142 -4.59 -18.90 1.32
N GLU A 143 -5.53 -19.71 1.72
CA GLU A 143 -6.24 -19.55 2.97
C GLU A 143 -5.28 -19.59 4.18
N GLY A 144 -5.51 -18.68 5.14
CA GLY A 144 -4.68 -18.56 6.34
C GLY A 144 -3.29 -17.92 6.13
N LEU A 145 -2.97 -17.46 4.91
CA LEU A 145 -1.70 -16.79 4.64
C LEU A 145 -1.65 -15.39 5.26
N TYR A 146 -2.76 -14.66 5.24
CA TYR A 146 -2.86 -13.30 5.75
C TYR A 146 -3.55 -13.27 7.11
N THR A 147 -3.04 -12.42 7.99
CA THR A 147 -3.68 -12.04 9.27
C THR A 147 -4.39 -10.72 9.05
N GLU A 148 -5.70 -10.73 9.13
CA GLU A 148 -6.54 -9.57 8.87
C GLU A 148 -6.55 -8.62 10.06
N LEU A 149 -6.45 -7.31 9.78
CA LEU A 149 -6.43 -6.24 10.78
C LEU A 149 -7.60 -5.29 10.57
N GLN A 150 -8.17 -4.85 11.68
CA GLN A 150 -9.21 -3.83 11.72
C GLN A 150 -8.64 -2.45 12.04
N ASP A 151 -9.46 -1.43 11.85
CA ASP A 151 -9.17 -0.08 12.33
C ASP A 151 -8.87 -0.08 13.83
N GLY A 152 -7.84 0.65 14.22
CA GLY A 152 -7.40 0.74 15.62
C GLY A 152 -6.63 -0.48 16.13
N ALA A 153 -6.46 -1.55 15.33
CA ALA A 153 -5.65 -2.70 15.73
C ALA A 153 -4.24 -2.26 16.14
N ALA A 154 -3.72 -2.88 17.22
CA ALA A 154 -2.40 -2.58 17.74
C ALA A 154 -1.40 -3.69 17.42
N LEU A 155 -0.26 -3.30 16.86
CA LEU A 155 0.89 -4.16 16.61
C LEU A 155 2.05 -3.74 17.54
N HIS A 156 2.81 -4.71 18.05
CA HIS A 156 3.90 -4.43 18.98
C HIS A 156 5.24 -4.85 18.36
N TYR A 157 6.06 -3.86 18.00
CA TYR A 157 7.37 -4.04 17.39
C TYR A 157 8.40 -3.05 17.96
N GLY A 158 9.62 -3.52 18.19
CA GLY A 158 10.69 -2.68 18.71
C GLY A 158 10.37 -2.01 20.06
N GLY A 159 9.62 -2.72 20.93
CA GLY A 159 9.23 -2.21 22.24
C GLY A 159 8.16 -1.11 22.23
N ARG A 160 7.48 -0.90 21.10
CA ARG A 160 6.43 0.13 20.93
C ARG A 160 5.13 -0.45 20.38
N MET A 161 4.05 0.27 20.60
CA MET A 161 2.74 -0.01 20.02
C MET A 161 2.57 0.83 18.75
N LEU A 162 2.30 0.17 17.63
CA LEU A 162 1.91 0.75 16.36
C LEU A 162 0.40 0.58 16.20
N ARG A 163 -0.30 1.61 15.76
CA ARG A 163 -1.76 1.59 15.57
C ARG A 163 -2.11 1.59 14.09
N CYS A 164 -2.95 0.66 13.66
CA CYS A 164 -3.58 0.68 12.35
C CYS A 164 -4.61 1.80 12.28
N VAL A 165 -4.58 2.59 11.23
CA VAL A 165 -5.52 3.68 10.95
C VAL A 165 -6.15 3.40 9.61
N LEU A 166 -7.44 3.03 9.59
CA LEU A 166 -8.18 2.79 8.37
C LEU A 166 -8.36 4.11 7.60
N THR A 167 -7.92 4.13 6.35
CA THR A 167 -7.92 5.30 5.46
C THR A 167 -8.45 4.91 4.08
N PRO A 168 -9.78 4.58 3.99
CA PRO A 168 -10.40 4.18 2.75
C PRO A 168 -10.37 5.32 1.71
N GLY A 169 -10.44 4.94 0.43
CA GLY A 169 -10.45 5.82 -0.73
C GLY A 169 -9.56 5.33 -1.85
N HIS A 170 -8.24 5.29 -1.67
CA HIS A 170 -7.31 4.70 -2.65
C HIS A 170 -7.63 3.21 -2.85
N THR A 171 -7.76 2.46 -1.76
CA THR A 171 -8.47 1.19 -1.70
C THR A 171 -9.49 1.22 -0.56
N PRO A 172 -10.50 0.34 -0.55
CA PRO A 172 -11.50 0.32 0.51
C PRO A 172 -10.95 0.01 1.88
N GLY A 173 -9.91 -0.80 1.95
CA GLY A 173 -9.31 -1.30 3.19
C GLY A 173 -7.89 -0.80 3.45
N HIS A 174 -7.46 0.30 2.81
CA HIS A 174 -6.15 0.88 3.04
C HIS A 174 -5.92 1.18 4.53
N LEU A 175 -4.78 0.73 5.06
CA LEU A 175 -4.35 1.00 6.43
C LEU A 175 -3.05 1.80 6.44
N CYS A 176 -3.08 2.98 7.02
CA CYS A 176 -1.85 3.62 7.49
C CYS A 176 -1.39 2.95 8.80
N LEU A 177 -0.08 2.94 9.05
CA LEU A 177 0.46 2.47 10.31
C LEU A 177 1.05 3.65 11.09
N TYR A 178 0.53 3.94 12.28
CA TYR A 178 0.90 5.08 13.09
C TYR A 178 1.67 4.66 14.34
N ASP A 179 2.86 5.24 14.53
CA ASP A 179 3.67 5.16 15.76
C ASP A 179 3.44 6.42 16.60
N PRO A 180 2.56 6.41 17.60
CA PRO A 180 2.27 7.58 18.41
C PRO A 180 3.46 7.99 19.31
N ALA A 181 4.31 7.05 19.72
CA ALA A 181 5.46 7.34 20.57
C ALA A 181 6.54 8.15 19.86
N ARG A 182 6.72 7.94 18.55
CA ARG A 182 7.66 8.68 17.71
C ARG A 182 6.99 9.67 16.77
N ARG A 183 5.68 9.76 16.80
CA ARG A 183 4.88 10.65 15.94
C ARG A 183 5.15 10.39 14.44
N ARG A 184 5.27 9.09 14.05
CA ARG A 184 5.56 8.62 12.71
C ARG A 184 4.32 8.04 12.05
N LEU A 185 4.10 8.37 10.78
CA LEU A 185 3.01 7.80 9.99
C LEU A 185 3.56 7.17 8.70
N PHE A 186 3.39 5.87 8.56
CA PHE A 186 3.60 5.14 7.31
C PHE A 186 2.32 5.24 6.50
N CYS A 187 2.36 6.04 5.44
CA CYS A 187 1.15 6.49 4.74
C CYS A 187 0.67 5.52 3.66
N GLY A 188 1.48 4.54 3.25
CA GLY A 188 1.19 3.81 2.02
C GLY A 188 0.94 4.79 0.86
N ASP A 189 -0.15 4.53 0.14
CA ASP A 189 -0.62 5.38 -0.96
C ASP A 189 -1.72 6.37 -0.56
N HIS A 190 -1.96 6.53 0.75
CA HIS A 190 -2.95 7.49 1.22
C HIS A 190 -2.50 8.95 1.01
N VAL A 191 -1.24 9.28 1.36
CA VAL A 191 -0.67 10.61 1.17
C VAL A 191 0.67 10.51 0.45
N LEU A 192 0.73 11.07 -0.77
CA LEU A 192 1.92 11.16 -1.61
C LEU A 192 2.20 12.63 -1.94
N PHE A 193 3.48 13.04 -2.02
CA PHE A 193 3.84 14.47 -2.09
C PHE A 193 3.98 15.00 -3.52
N HIS A 194 4.51 14.23 -4.46
CA HIS A 194 4.71 14.67 -5.86
C HIS A 194 3.66 14.18 -6.84
N ILE A 195 2.86 13.21 -6.41
CA ILE A 195 1.78 12.65 -7.21
C ILE A 195 0.49 12.64 -6.38
N THR A 196 -0.64 12.65 -7.06
CA THR A 196 -1.94 12.47 -6.43
C THR A 196 -2.26 10.99 -6.42
N PRO A 197 -2.62 10.41 -5.26
CA PRO A 197 -3.12 9.03 -5.22
C PRO A 197 -4.28 8.82 -6.19
N ASN A 198 -4.27 7.68 -6.87
CA ASN A 198 -5.39 7.31 -7.73
C ASN A 198 -6.59 6.92 -6.86
N ILE A 199 -7.73 7.54 -7.12
CA ILE A 199 -9.02 7.20 -6.49
C ILE A 199 -9.92 6.69 -7.59
N CYS A 200 -10.29 5.43 -7.53
CA CYS A 200 -11.13 4.78 -8.52
C CYS A 200 -12.43 4.24 -7.89
N ARG A 201 -13.33 3.80 -8.76
CA ARG A 201 -14.53 3.10 -8.33
C ARG A 201 -14.17 1.69 -7.87
N TRP A 202 -14.61 1.33 -6.69
CA TRP A 202 -14.51 -0.02 -6.15
C TRP A 202 -15.89 -0.68 -6.11
N GLN A 203 -15.93 -1.97 -6.40
CA GLN A 203 -17.19 -2.73 -6.30
C GLN A 203 -17.69 -2.76 -4.85
N GLY A 204 -18.94 -2.38 -4.64
CA GLY A 204 -19.56 -2.33 -3.31
C GLY A 204 -19.21 -1.09 -2.49
N VAL A 205 -18.44 -0.14 -3.04
CA VAL A 205 -18.17 1.18 -2.43
C VAL A 205 -18.97 2.24 -3.15
N GLU A 206 -19.75 3.00 -2.39
CA GLU A 206 -20.66 4.02 -2.93
C GLU A 206 -19.91 5.29 -3.34
N ASP A 207 -19.01 5.78 -2.48
CA ASP A 207 -18.26 7.03 -2.69
C ASP A 207 -16.81 6.92 -2.22
N SER A 208 -15.96 6.35 -3.08
CA SER A 208 -14.50 6.24 -2.79
C SER A 208 -13.82 7.60 -2.61
N LEU A 209 -14.30 8.65 -3.30
CA LEU A 209 -13.72 9.98 -3.17
C LEU A 209 -14.12 10.64 -1.84
N GLY A 210 -15.38 10.54 -1.44
CA GLY A 210 -15.83 11.01 -0.13
C GLY A 210 -15.12 10.31 1.02
N ASP A 211 -14.93 8.99 0.91
CA ASP A 211 -14.14 8.21 1.85
C ASP A 211 -12.69 8.71 1.94
N TYR A 212 -12.06 8.97 0.77
CA TYR A 212 -10.71 9.50 0.70
C TYR A 212 -10.58 10.87 1.37
N LEU A 213 -11.49 11.81 1.06
CA LEU A 213 -11.49 13.16 1.64
C LEU A 213 -11.67 13.13 3.16
N SER A 214 -12.53 12.24 3.65
CA SER A 214 -12.73 12.01 5.09
C SER A 214 -11.48 11.38 5.75
N SER A 215 -10.82 10.47 5.05
CA SER A 215 -9.56 9.85 5.50
C SER A 215 -8.42 10.87 5.58
N LEU A 216 -8.36 11.84 4.66
CA LEU A 216 -7.40 12.95 4.73
C LEU A 216 -7.60 13.80 5.98
N ASP A 217 -8.85 14.12 6.36
CA ASP A 217 -9.14 14.87 7.60
C ASP A 217 -8.75 14.04 8.84
N ARG A 218 -9.03 12.76 8.82
CA ARG A 218 -8.68 11.84 9.91
C ARG A 218 -7.18 11.78 10.15
N THR A 219 -6.37 11.66 9.09
CA THR A 219 -4.91 11.60 9.22
C THR A 219 -4.31 12.95 9.56
N ALA A 220 -4.83 14.06 9.03
CA ALA A 220 -4.40 15.43 9.37
C ALA A 220 -4.61 15.77 10.86
N ALA A 221 -5.53 15.08 11.55
CA ALA A 221 -5.77 15.25 12.98
C ALA A 221 -4.76 14.47 13.86
N LEU A 222 -3.95 13.58 13.29
CA LEU A 222 -2.91 12.86 14.04
C LEU A 222 -1.76 13.81 14.39
N ASP A 223 -1.17 13.60 15.58
CA ASP A 223 0.05 14.29 15.98
C ASP A 223 1.27 13.62 15.32
N THR A 224 1.58 14.06 14.08
CA THR A 224 2.60 13.48 13.22
C THR A 224 3.75 14.45 13.01
N ALA A 225 4.98 13.96 13.20
CA ALA A 225 6.21 14.71 12.94
C ALA A 225 6.96 14.18 11.70
N GLU A 226 6.87 12.88 11.43
CA GLU A 226 7.58 12.22 10.35
C GLU A 226 6.59 11.42 9.49
N LEU A 227 6.74 11.52 8.17
CA LEU A 227 5.88 10.87 7.18
C LEU A 227 6.70 9.94 6.30
N TYR A 228 6.15 8.78 6.04
CA TYR A 228 6.78 7.71 5.28
C TYR A 228 5.85 7.24 4.15
N PRO A 229 5.84 7.95 2.99
CA PRO A 229 5.01 7.60 1.83
C PRO A 229 5.59 6.41 1.08
N ALA A 230 4.73 5.62 0.44
CA ALA A 230 5.17 4.44 -0.30
C ALA A 230 5.88 4.78 -1.61
N HIS A 231 5.59 5.91 -2.24
CA HIS A 231 6.22 6.30 -3.49
C HIS A 231 6.86 7.67 -3.40
N ARG A 232 8.05 7.80 -4.06
CA ARG A 232 8.91 8.98 -4.00
C ARG A 232 9.47 9.15 -2.58
N ALA A 233 10.57 9.89 -2.48
CA ALA A 233 11.25 10.03 -1.17
C ALA A 233 10.92 11.33 -0.46
N GLU A 234 10.33 12.26 -1.19
CA GLU A 234 10.05 13.59 -0.68
C GLU A 234 8.85 13.58 0.25
N THR A 235 9.01 14.24 1.37
CA THR A 235 7.98 14.43 2.39
C THR A 235 7.84 15.92 2.72
N GLY A 236 6.82 16.25 3.50
CA GLY A 236 6.54 17.64 3.88
C GLY A 236 5.54 17.70 5.02
N ASP A 237 4.89 18.83 5.17
CA ASP A 237 3.83 19.01 6.16
C ASP A 237 2.56 18.25 5.76
N LEU A 238 2.09 17.37 6.65
CA LEU A 238 0.91 16.53 6.41
C LEU A 238 -0.35 17.36 6.22
N ARG A 239 -0.56 18.39 7.07
CA ARG A 239 -1.78 19.20 7.02
C ARG A 239 -1.82 20.06 5.75
N GLN A 240 -0.68 20.63 5.38
CA GLN A 240 -0.57 21.34 4.11
C GLN A 240 -0.87 20.40 2.93
N ARG A 241 -0.24 19.22 2.90
CA ARG A 241 -0.43 18.29 1.80
C ARG A 241 -1.86 17.76 1.71
N THR A 242 -2.51 17.45 2.81
CA THR A 242 -3.92 17.03 2.80
C THR A 242 -4.84 18.15 2.30
N ALA A 243 -4.58 19.41 2.65
CA ALA A 243 -5.32 20.54 2.11
C ALA A 243 -5.14 20.70 0.58
N GLU A 244 -3.91 20.53 0.08
CA GLU A 244 -3.60 20.55 -1.37
C GLU A 244 -4.33 19.44 -2.12
N LEU A 245 -4.35 18.23 -1.60
CA LEU A 245 -5.05 17.07 -2.19
C LEU A 245 -6.58 17.32 -2.23
N LYS A 246 -7.16 17.83 -1.14
CA LYS A 246 -8.59 18.20 -1.11
C LYS A 246 -8.91 19.29 -2.13
N ALA A 247 -8.09 20.33 -2.22
CA ALA A 247 -8.27 21.39 -3.22
C ALA A 247 -8.12 20.89 -4.66
N HIS A 248 -7.21 19.93 -4.90
CA HIS A 248 -7.06 19.28 -6.19
C HIS A 248 -8.35 18.56 -6.61
N HIS A 249 -8.91 17.73 -5.74
CA HIS A 249 -10.14 16.99 -6.04
C HIS A 249 -11.35 17.92 -6.21
N ALA A 250 -11.46 18.98 -5.40
CA ALA A 250 -12.53 19.99 -5.55
C ALA A 250 -12.51 20.64 -6.96
N ARG A 251 -11.31 21.07 -7.43
CA ARG A 251 -11.15 21.60 -8.79
C ARG A 251 -11.52 20.58 -9.87
N ARG A 252 -11.11 19.31 -9.69
CA ARG A 252 -11.44 18.23 -10.66
C ARG A 252 -12.95 18.00 -10.75
N LEU A 253 -13.66 18.04 -9.63
CA LEU A 253 -15.13 17.94 -9.61
C LEU A 253 -15.78 19.14 -10.32
N GLU A 254 -15.34 20.37 -10.05
CA GLU A 254 -15.83 21.56 -10.73
C GLU A 254 -15.63 21.48 -12.26
N ASP A 255 -14.45 21.00 -12.71
CA ASP A 255 -14.14 20.85 -14.14
C ASP A 255 -15.00 19.76 -14.82
N THR A 256 -15.46 18.76 -14.06
CA THR A 256 -16.32 17.68 -14.58
C THR A 256 -17.78 18.13 -14.73
N LEU A 257 -18.21 19.16 -13.98
CA LEU A 257 -19.56 19.69 -14.02
C LEU A 257 -19.78 20.77 -15.11
N ARG A 258 -18.71 21.21 -15.80
CA ARG A 258 -18.74 22.20 -16.88
C ARG A 258 -18.87 21.54 -18.24
#